data_ecbaaa7c12fc0ba2f93c40af4a458271
#
_entry.id   ecbaaa7c12fc0ba2f93c40af4a458271
#
_cell.length_a   1.000
_cell.length_b   1.000
_cell.length_c   1.000
_cell.angle_alpha   90.00
_cell.angle_beta   90.00
_cell.angle_gamma   90.00
#
_symmetry.space_group_name_H-M   'P 1'
#
loop_
_entity.id
_entity.type
_entity.pdbx_description
1 polymer ?
#
loop_
_entity_poly.entity_id
_entity_poly.type
_entity_poly.pdbx_seq_one_letter_code
_entity_poly.pdbx_strand_id
1 'polypeptide(L)'
;MVRTRRNGFMTFVILGLSLAALSMTVAFSRSASAELGCQGEYMRGAETEYRAEESLFKAYDMYCKGHFSPFTEEDEKVKTRVKIREATKGDYILESCACRKVDGCIKTCSLKFTMQDGKGRIRWIHY
;
A
#
# COMPACT_ATOMS: atom_id res chain seq x y z
N MET A 1 -58.26 -14.53 31.22
CA MET A 1 -57.44 -13.34 31.42
C MET A 1 -55.95 -13.61 31.58
N VAL A 2 -55.55 -14.69 32.18
CA VAL A 2 -54.11 -15.04 32.35
C VAL A 2 -53.38 -15.39 31.03
N ARG A 3 -54.11 -15.94 30.06
CA ARG A 3 -53.55 -16.36 28.76
C ARG A 3 -53.12 -15.21 27.85
N THR A 4 -53.81 -14.07 27.89
CA THR A 4 -53.51 -12.89 27.08
C THR A 4 -52.27 -12.14 27.55
N ARG A 5 -52.05 -12.05 28.85
CA ARG A 5 -50.81 -11.44 29.40
C ARG A 5 -49.55 -12.20 29.06
N ARG A 6 -49.64 -13.54 29.04
CA ARG A 6 -48.52 -14.39 28.74
C ARG A 6 -48.13 -14.32 27.26
N ASN A 7 -49.09 -14.21 26.39
CA ASN A 7 -48.83 -14.05 24.94
C ASN A 7 -48.21 -12.69 24.61
N GLY A 8 -48.63 -11.61 25.28
CA GLY A 8 -48.03 -10.28 25.11
C GLY A 8 -46.57 -10.21 25.58
N PHE A 9 -46.24 -10.89 26.67
CA PHE A 9 -44.87 -10.95 27.17
C PHE A 9 -43.95 -11.70 26.21
N MET A 10 -44.39 -12.85 25.68
CA MET A 10 -43.66 -13.62 24.69
C MET A 10 -43.40 -12.84 23.39
N THR A 11 -44.42 -12.10 22.92
CA THR A 11 -44.27 -11.23 21.74
C THR A 11 -43.26 -10.12 21.99
N PHE A 12 -43.25 -9.54 23.18
CA PHE A 12 -42.28 -8.52 23.55
C PHE A 12 -40.84 -9.06 23.59
N VAL A 13 -40.64 -10.25 24.14
CA VAL A 13 -39.33 -10.93 24.19
C VAL A 13 -38.83 -11.26 22.78
N ILE A 14 -39.71 -11.78 21.91
CA ILE A 14 -39.33 -12.09 20.52
C ILE A 14 -38.97 -10.80 19.77
N LEU A 15 -39.69 -9.74 19.96
CA LEU A 15 -39.41 -8.44 19.35
C LEU A 15 -38.06 -7.88 19.82
N GLY A 16 -37.78 -7.95 21.12
CA GLY A 16 -36.51 -7.54 21.69
C GLY A 16 -35.31 -8.33 21.14
N LEU A 17 -35.45 -9.65 21.05
CA LEU A 17 -34.40 -10.52 20.49
C LEU A 17 -34.18 -10.23 18.99
N SER A 18 -35.24 -10.02 18.23
CA SER A 18 -35.15 -9.67 16.80
C SER A 18 -34.44 -8.33 16.59
N LEU A 19 -34.75 -7.34 17.41
CA LEU A 19 -34.07 -6.02 17.38
C LEU A 19 -32.58 -6.13 17.74
N ALA A 20 -32.25 -6.93 18.73
CA ALA A 20 -30.86 -7.20 19.12
C ALA A 20 -30.08 -7.90 17.99
N ALA A 21 -30.69 -8.90 17.36
CA ALA A 21 -30.09 -9.62 16.23
C ALA A 21 -29.86 -8.68 15.03
N LEU A 22 -30.82 -7.82 14.70
CA LEU A 22 -30.70 -6.83 13.64
C LEU A 22 -29.58 -5.82 13.92
N SER A 23 -29.49 -5.32 15.14
CA SER A 23 -28.43 -4.37 15.50
C SER A 23 -27.03 -5.00 15.42
N MET A 24 -26.87 -6.25 15.83
CA MET A 24 -25.62 -7.00 15.66
C MET A 24 -25.27 -7.18 14.19
N THR A 25 -26.22 -7.55 13.35
CA THR A 25 -25.98 -7.73 11.91
C THR A 25 -25.52 -6.43 11.25
N VAL A 26 -26.12 -5.30 11.59
CA VAL A 26 -25.70 -3.99 11.08
C VAL A 26 -24.31 -3.62 11.56
N ALA A 27 -23.99 -3.87 12.82
CA ALA A 27 -22.65 -3.61 13.38
C ALA A 27 -21.58 -4.46 12.69
N PHE A 28 -21.81 -5.75 12.48
CA PHE A 28 -20.90 -6.63 11.75
C PHE A 28 -20.73 -6.21 10.29
N SER A 29 -21.79 -5.81 9.62
CA SER A 29 -21.74 -5.35 8.23
C SER A 29 -20.89 -4.09 8.08
N ARG A 30 -21.05 -3.12 8.99
CA ARG A 30 -20.23 -1.90 9.01
C ARG A 30 -18.75 -2.18 9.28
N SER A 31 -18.46 -3.05 10.24
CA SER A 31 -17.10 -3.45 10.58
C SER A 31 -16.42 -4.15 9.39
N ALA A 32 -17.10 -5.10 8.75
CA ALA A 32 -16.58 -5.81 7.57
C ALA A 32 -16.32 -4.86 6.40
N SER A 33 -17.22 -3.90 6.14
CA SER A 33 -17.04 -2.90 5.09
C SER A 33 -15.85 -1.99 5.35
N ALA A 34 -15.64 -1.56 6.61
CA ALA A 34 -14.50 -0.76 7.00
C ALA A 34 -13.18 -1.54 6.83
N GLU A 35 -13.14 -2.80 7.22
CA GLU A 35 -11.98 -3.67 7.08
C GLU A 35 -11.62 -3.90 5.62
N LEU A 36 -12.59 -4.18 4.76
CA LEU A 36 -12.37 -4.31 3.32
C LEU A 36 -11.84 -3.02 2.69
N GLY A 37 -12.33 -1.87 3.14
CA GLY A 37 -11.81 -0.57 2.73
C GLY A 37 -10.34 -0.38 3.11
N CYS A 38 -9.98 -0.69 4.35
CA CYS A 38 -8.59 -0.63 4.83
C CYS A 38 -7.67 -1.58 4.07
N GLN A 39 -8.11 -2.81 3.81
CA GLN A 39 -7.34 -3.77 3.02
C GLN A 39 -7.13 -3.29 1.58
N GLY A 40 -8.14 -2.72 0.97
CA GLY A 40 -8.04 -2.13 -0.37
C GLY A 40 -7.02 -1.00 -0.44
N GLU A 41 -7.01 -0.10 0.54
CA GLU A 41 -6.02 0.98 0.63
C GLU A 41 -4.60 0.45 0.87
N TYR A 42 -4.46 -0.55 1.73
CA TYR A 42 -3.18 -1.21 1.97
C TYR A 42 -2.63 -1.86 0.70
N MET A 43 -3.45 -2.59 -0.04
CA MET A 43 -3.05 -3.23 -1.30
C MET A 43 -2.62 -2.21 -2.37
N ARG A 44 -3.33 -1.08 -2.47
CA ARG A 44 -2.96 0.01 -3.39
C ARG A 44 -1.64 0.68 -3.00
N GLY A 45 -1.43 0.87 -1.70
CA GLY A 45 -0.17 1.38 -1.17
C GLY A 45 1.00 0.44 -1.47
N ALA A 46 0.82 -0.85 -1.24
CA ALA A 46 1.80 -1.88 -1.54
C ALA A 46 2.12 -1.98 -3.03
N GLU A 47 1.13 -1.85 -3.91
CA GLU A 47 1.35 -1.81 -5.37
C GLU A 47 2.22 -0.62 -5.78
N THR A 48 1.95 0.57 -5.23
CA THR A 48 2.72 1.78 -5.50
C THR A 48 4.17 1.63 -5.02
N GLU A 49 4.37 1.07 -3.84
CA GLU A 49 5.69 0.79 -3.28
C GLU A 49 6.45 -0.24 -4.12
N TYR A 50 5.79 -1.30 -4.54
CA TYR A 50 6.37 -2.31 -5.44
C TYR A 50 6.81 -1.71 -6.77
N ARG A 51 6.04 -0.80 -7.35
CA ARG A 51 6.43 -0.08 -8.58
C ARG A 51 7.68 0.77 -8.38
N ALA A 52 7.78 1.46 -7.24
CA ALA A 52 8.97 2.23 -6.89
C ALA A 52 10.20 1.32 -6.78
N GLU A 53 10.07 0.18 -6.11
CA GLU A 53 11.13 -0.81 -5.93
C GLU A 53 11.57 -1.43 -7.26
N GLU A 54 10.62 -1.84 -8.10
CA GLU A 54 10.89 -2.39 -9.43
C GLU A 54 11.71 -1.42 -10.30
N SER A 55 11.31 -0.17 -10.34
CA SER A 55 12.02 0.87 -11.08
C SER A 55 13.40 1.14 -10.51
N LEU A 56 13.57 1.05 -9.19
CA LEU A 56 14.84 1.21 -8.51
C LEU A 56 15.84 0.11 -8.91
N PHE A 57 15.43 -1.15 -8.87
CA PHE A 57 16.27 -2.27 -9.27
C PHE A 57 16.59 -2.26 -10.76
N LYS A 58 15.65 -1.85 -11.59
CA LYS A 58 15.88 -1.66 -13.02
C LYS A 58 16.95 -0.59 -13.28
N ALA A 59 16.86 0.53 -12.56
CA ALA A 59 17.86 1.60 -12.63
C ALA A 59 19.24 1.14 -12.16
N TYR A 60 19.29 0.37 -11.09
CA TYR A 60 20.54 -0.22 -10.59
C TYR A 60 21.17 -1.15 -11.62
N ASP A 61 20.42 -2.02 -12.25
CA ASP A 61 20.87 -2.90 -13.32
C ASP A 61 21.41 -2.10 -14.53
N MET A 62 20.70 -1.08 -14.95
CA MET A 62 21.14 -0.17 -16.03
C MET A 62 22.44 0.55 -15.67
N TYR A 63 22.58 1.00 -14.43
CA TYR A 63 23.82 1.63 -13.96
C TYR A 63 25.01 0.67 -13.98
N CYS A 64 24.83 -0.56 -13.51
CA CYS A 64 25.85 -1.59 -13.53
C CYS A 64 26.31 -1.95 -14.96
N LYS A 65 25.41 -1.84 -15.93
CA LYS A 65 25.70 -2.02 -17.37
C LYS A 65 26.31 -0.79 -18.04
N GLY A 66 26.42 0.34 -17.34
CA GLY A 66 26.96 1.59 -17.85
C GLY A 66 26.02 2.41 -18.74
N HIS A 67 24.75 2.07 -18.78
CA HIS A 67 23.72 2.71 -19.61
C HIS A 67 22.67 3.47 -18.84
N PHE A 68 22.98 3.94 -17.64
CA PHE A 68 22.01 4.66 -16.81
C PHE A 68 21.81 6.09 -17.29
N SER A 69 20.54 6.47 -17.41
CA SER A 69 20.07 7.87 -17.48
C SER A 69 18.84 8.02 -16.60
N PRO A 70 18.62 9.17 -15.93
CA PRO A 70 17.39 9.40 -15.22
C PRO A 70 16.18 9.19 -16.14
N PHE A 71 15.20 8.42 -15.67
CA PHE A 71 14.03 8.11 -16.47
C PHE A 71 12.73 8.27 -15.68
N THR A 72 11.65 8.42 -16.39
CA THR A 72 10.30 8.44 -15.85
C THR A 72 9.49 7.38 -16.55
N GLU A 73 8.90 6.48 -15.79
CA GLU A 73 7.94 5.49 -16.28
C GLU A 73 6.54 5.93 -15.89
N GLU A 74 5.62 5.86 -16.81
CA GLU A 74 4.23 6.21 -16.57
C GLU A 74 3.33 5.07 -17.04
N ASP A 75 2.52 4.58 -16.10
CA ASP A 75 1.46 3.61 -16.34
C ASP A 75 0.10 4.29 -16.15
N GLU A 76 -0.99 3.60 -16.46
CA GLU A 76 -2.35 4.14 -16.26
C GLU A 76 -2.63 4.53 -14.80
N LYS A 77 -2.00 3.85 -13.84
CA LYS A 77 -2.25 4.02 -12.40
C LYS A 77 -1.14 4.77 -11.65
N VAL A 78 0.11 4.63 -12.07
CA VAL A 78 1.27 5.09 -11.32
C VAL A 78 2.28 5.76 -12.24
N LYS A 79 2.82 6.89 -11.79
CA LYS A 79 3.96 7.56 -12.42
C LYS A 79 5.18 7.40 -11.54
N THR A 80 6.24 6.83 -12.09
CA THR A 80 7.49 6.56 -11.36
C THR A 80 8.62 7.38 -11.93
N ARG A 81 9.40 8.04 -11.08
CA ARG A 81 10.58 8.81 -11.45
C ARG A 81 11.79 8.28 -10.70
N VAL A 82 12.87 8.04 -11.42
CA VAL A 82 14.13 7.57 -10.85
C VAL A 82 15.22 8.62 -11.07
N LYS A 83 15.95 8.93 -10.01
CA LYS A 83 17.09 9.85 -10.01
C LYS A 83 18.29 9.19 -9.37
N ILE A 84 19.49 9.68 -9.72
CA ILE A 84 20.75 9.29 -9.09
C ILE A 84 21.38 10.50 -8.43
N ARG A 85 21.99 10.26 -7.28
CA ARG A 85 22.76 11.27 -6.54
C ARG A 85 24.08 10.63 -6.07
N GLU A 86 25.16 11.35 -6.19
CA GLU A 86 26.44 10.96 -5.58
C GLU A 86 26.45 11.42 -4.11
N ALA A 87 26.65 10.47 -3.19
CA ALA A 87 26.68 10.78 -1.76
C ALA A 87 28.11 11.10 -1.28
N THR A 88 29.06 10.23 -1.63
CA THR A 88 30.49 10.35 -1.39
C THR A 88 31.24 9.81 -2.60
N LYS A 89 32.51 10.10 -2.72
CA LYS A 89 33.31 9.64 -3.85
C LYS A 89 33.26 8.10 -3.98
N GLY A 90 32.64 7.62 -5.05
CA GLY A 90 32.41 6.19 -5.30
C GLY A 90 31.12 5.62 -4.73
N ASP A 91 30.38 6.35 -3.91
CA ASP A 91 29.10 5.95 -3.35
C ASP A 91 27.96 6.73 -4.03
N TYR A 92 26.94 6.00 -4.47
CA TYR A 92 25.81 6.55 -5.17
C TYR A 92 24.49 6.16 -4.49
N ILE A 93 23.53 7.06 -4.55
CA ILE A 93 22.17 6.81 -4.07
C ILE A 93 21.21 6.93 -5.25
N LEU A 94 20.49 5.85 -5.53
CA LEU A 94 19.36 5.83 -6.43
C LEU A 94 18.09 6.11 -5.62
N GLU A 95 17.29 7.05 -6.09
CA GLU A 95 16.01 7.40 -5.49
C GLU A 95 14.90 7.16 -6.50
N SER A 96 13.95 6.32 -6.13
CA SER A 96 12.74 6.07 -6.91
C SER A 96 11.53 6.63 -6.19
N CYS A 97 10.73 7.39 -6.88
CA CYS A 97 9.51 8.00 -6.38
C CYS A 97 8.35 7.57 -7.26
N ALA A 98 7.41 6.82 -6.70
CA ALA A 98 6.19 6.42 -7.37
C ALA A 98 5.01 7.24 -6.85
N CYS A 99 4.27 7.86 -7.75
CA CYS A 99 3.08 8.66 -7.45
C CYS A 99 1.85 7.99 -8.06
N ARG A 100 0.88 7.65 -7.20
CA ARG A 100 -0.40 7.11 -7.65
C ARG A 100 -1.28 8.24 -8.20
N LYS A 101 -1.75 8.10 -9.43
CA LYS A 101 -2.49 9.16 -10.14
C LYS A 101 -3.85 9.48 -9.53
N VAL A 102 -4.52 8.50 -8.94
CA VAL A 102 -5.89 8.64 -8.45
C VAL A 102 -5.98 9.57 -7.24
N ASP A 103 -5.06 9.46 -6.29
CA ASP A 103 -5.07 10.20 -5.02
C ASP A 103 -3.79 10.98 -4.73
N GLY A 104 -2.80 10.90 -5.61
CA GLY A 104 -1.51 11.56 -5.42
C GLY A 104 -0.64 10.93 -4.32
N CYS A 105 -0.95 9.73 -3.85
CA CYS A 105 -0.14 9.02 -2.86
C CYS A 105 1.26 8.77 -3.41
N ILE A 106 2.28 9.20 -2.65
CA ILE A 106 3.68 9.09 -3.04
C ILE A 106 4.37 8.07 -2.16
N LYS A 107 5.07 7.12 -2.81
CA LYS A 107 5.96 6.18 -2.16
C LYS A 107 7.36 6.35 -2.71
N THR A 108 8.34 6.44 -1.81
CA THR A 108 9.75 6.60 -2.18
C THR A 108 10.55 5.40 -1.72
N CYS A 109 11.51 5.00 -2.53
CA CYS A 109 12.45 3.94 -2.21
C CYS A 109 13.85 4.40 -2.61
N SER A 110 14.83 4.19 -1.76
CA SER A 110 16.21 4.60 -1.98
C SER A 110 17.16 3.43 -1.83
N LEU A 111 18.18 3.38 -2.68
CA LEU A 111 19.19 2.37 -2.66
C LEU A 111 20.56 3.02 -2.69
N LYS A 112 21.41 2.71 -1.70
CA LYS A 112 22.81 3.13 -1.68
C LYS A 112 23.69 1.97 -2.14
N PHE A 113 24.56 2.24 -3.10
CA PHE A 113 25.52 1.27 -3.60
C PHE A 113 26.88 1.92 -3.82
N THR A 114 27.91 1.09 -3.78
CA THR A 114 29.29 1.46 -4.05
C THR A 114 29.74 0.78 -5.33
N MET A 115 30.39 1.51 -6.23
CA MET A 115 31.03 0.93 -7.42
C MET A 115 32.51 0.65 -7.13
N GLN A 116 32.89 -0.61 -7.21
CA GLN A 116 34.26 -1.06 -7.09
C GLN A 116 34.63 -1.96 -8.29
N ASP A 117 35.67 -1.63 -9.01
CA ASP A 117 36.20 -2.43 -10.15
C ASP A 117 35.15 -2.79 -11.21
N GLY A 118 34.23 -1.86 -11.50
CA GLY A 118 33.13 -2.08 -12.44
C GLY A 118 31.99 -2.92 -11.90
N LYS A 119 32.04 -3.32 -10.63
CA LYS A 119 30.98 -4.08 -9.96
C LYS A 119 30.28 -3.22 -8.92
N GLY A 120 28.96 -3.25 -8.92
CA GLY A 120 28.14 -2.61 -7.92
C GLY A 120 28.00 -3.48 -6.67
N ARG A 121 28.08 -2.84 -5.49
CA ARG A 121 27.81 -3.47 -4.21
C ARG A 121 26.76 -2.68 -3.46
N ILE A 122 25.60 -3.29 -3.24
CA ILE A 122 24.51 -2.67 -2.48
C ILE A 122 24.89 -2.56 -1.01
N ARG A 123 24.75 -1.35 -0.44
CA ARG A 123 25.02 -1.09 0.98
C ARG A 123 23.75 -1.17 1.81
N TRP A 124 22.69 -0.51 1.36
CA TRP A 124 21.38 -0.55 2.03
C TRP A 124 20.26 -0.17 1.06
N ILE A 125 19.07 -0.58 1.43
CA ILE A 125 17.82 -0.19 0.78
C ILE A 125 16.96 0.46 1.86
N HIS A 126 16.34 1.58 1.56
CA HIS A 126 15.44 2.29 2.46
C HIS A 126 14.10 2.55 1.74
N TYR A 127 13.01 2.27 2.45
CA TYR A 127 11.64 2.42 1.97
C TYR A 127 10.94 3.65 2.56
#